data_207db9719f3abcaf0453754968a9dd8c
#
_entry.id   207db9719f3abcaf0453754968a9dd8c
#
_cell.length_a   1.000
_cell.length_b   1.000
_cell.length_c   1.000
_cell.angle_alpha   90.00
_cell.angle_beta   90.00
_cell.angle_gamma   90.00
#
_symmetry.space_group_name_H-M   'P 1'
#
loop_
_entity.id
_entity.type
_entity.pdbx_description
1 polymer ?
#
loop_
_entity_poly.entity_id
_entity_poly.type
_entity_poly.pdbx_seq_one_letter_code
_entity_poly.pdbx_strand_id
1 'polypeptide(L)'
;FLEVARSGTVRSRFQPSTVSSLEGLTWPDTYYVTADEDETVILRRIVDRYDAEVRRLGIPKAAAARGESVYTATIAASLIQGEAGVDSDRPLISAVIANRLAQDMPLQIDATLLFARGDRGPLTDADFARPGPYNTYKVKGLTPTPIMTVTAPSLNAAVAPADVPYRYYVLWDEQGHHKFAVTYAEHLANVADARRRGIL
;
A
#
# COMPACT_ATOMS: atom_id res chain seq x y z
N PHE A 1 20.14 12.41 -4.25
CA PHE A 1 19.21 11.85 -3.25
C PHE A 1 18.50 10.60 -3.77
N LEU A 2 17.78 10.67 -4.90
CA LEU A 2 17.07 9.51 -5.47
C LEU A 2 18.01 8.37 -5.88
N GLU A 3 19.20 8.68 -6.35
CA GLU A 3 20.21 7.69 -6.67
C GLU A 3 20.63 6.90 -5.43
N VAL A 4 20.97 7.59 -4.33
CA VAL A 4 21.30 6.95 -3.04
C VAL A 4 20.11 6.13 -2.50
N ALA A 5 18.89 6.63 -2.63
CA ALA A 5 17.68 5.91 -2.18
C ALA A 5 17.42 4.61 -2.97
N ARG A 6 17.99 4.47 -4.17
CA ARG A 6 17.83 3.28 -5.03
C ARG A 6 19.06 2.37 -5.04
N SER A 7 20.22 2.85 -4.58
CA SER A 7 21.50 2.15 -4.68
C SER A 7 21.64 0.96 -3.71
N GLY A 8 20.88 0.95 -2.62
CA GLY A 8 21.06 -0.01 -1.53
C GLY A 8 22.17 0.35 -0.54
N THR A 9 22.79 1.54 -0.67
CA THR A 9 23.80 2.07 0.28
C THR A 9 23.17 2.30 1.65
N VAL A 10 21.95 2.83 1.68
CA VAL A 10 21.12 2.90 2.89
C VAL A 10 20.08 1.79 2.84
N ARG A 11 19.89 1.11 3.95
CA ARG A 11 18.95 -0.02 4.02
C ARG A 11 18.19 -0.01 5.35
N SER A 12 16.91 -0.37 5.30
CA SER A 12 16.16 -0.77 6.47
C SER A 12 16.58 -2.18 6.91
N ARG A 13 16.57 -2.45 8.21
CA ARG A 13 16.79 -3.81 8.75
C ARG A 13 15.70 -4.81 8.35
N PHE A 14 14.55 -4.32 7.91
CA PHE A 14 13.41 -5.14 7.47
C PHE A 14 13.38 -5.35 5.95
N GLN A 15 14.31 -4.74 5.22
CA GLN A 15 14.40 -4.82 3.77
C GLN A 15 15.08 -6.12 3.32
N PRO A 16 14.49 -6.91 2.42
CA PRO A 16 15.12 -8.09 1.84
C PRO A 16 16.44 -7.75 1.14
N SER A 17 17.44 -8.62 1.21
CA SER A 17 18.75 -8.41 0.58
C SER A 17 18.68 -8.20 -0.93
N THR A 18 17.66 -8.76 -1.57
CA THR A 18 17.41 -8.68 -3.03
C THR A 18 16.79 -7.36 -3.48
N VAL A 19 16.36 -6.50 -2.54
CA VAL A 19 15.74 -5.20 -2.83
C VAL A 19 16.70 -4.09 -2.44
N SER A 20 16.99 -3.15 -3.33
CA SER A 20 17.84 -1.99 -3.05
C SER A 20 17.04 -0.70 -2.80
N SER A 21 15.84 -0.57 -3.38
CA SER A 21 15.01 0.63 -3.26
C SER A 21 14.48 0.84 -1.84
N LEU A 22 14.48 2.09 -1.40
CA LEU A 22 13.87 2.53 -0.14
C LEU A 22 12.38 2.88 -0.27
N GLU A 23 11.74 2.56 -1.40
CA GLU A 23 10.30 2.82 -1.58
C GLU A 23 9.48 2.19 -0.44
N GLY A 24 8.62 3.00 0.19
CA GLY A 24 7.82 2.60 1.34
C GLY A 24 8.57 2.40 2.67
N LEU A 25 9.90 2.48 2.67
CA LEU A 25 10.75 2.29 3.86
C LEU A 25 11.23 3.61 4.47
N THR A 26 10.54 4.68 4.13
CA THR A 26 10.73 6.02 4.71
C THR A 26 9.55 6.35 5.62
N TRP A 27 9.80 7.08 6.72
CA TRP A 27 8.73 7.47 7.63
C TRP A 27 8.34 8.93 7.39
N PRO A 28 7.05 9.26 7.32
CA PRO A 28 6.59 10.64 7.21
C PRO A 28 6.74 11.35 8.54
N ASP A 29 7.69 12.28 8.61
CA ASP A 29 7.97 13.12 9.79
C ASP A 29 8.63 14.44 9.34
N THR A 30 8.88 15.33 10.27
CA THR A 30 9.68 16.54 10.03
C THR A 30 11.14 16.25 10.34
N TYR A 31 12.00 16.45 9.34
CA TYR A 31 13.43 16.23 9.46
C TYR A 31 14.20 17.53 9.31
N TYR A 32 15.00 17.87 10.31
CA TYR A 32 15.93 18.98 10.22
C TYR A 32 17.19 18.52 9.47
N VAL A 33 17.54 19.28 8.45
CA VAL A 33 18.75 19.03 7.62
C VAL A 33 19.54 20.32 7.50
N THR A 34 20.88 20.20 7.42
CA THR A 34 21.79 21.32 7.18
C THR A 34 22.32 21.25 5.75
N ALA A 35 22.81 22.37 5.23
CA ALA A 35 23.23 22.46 3.83
C ALA A 35 24.48 21.61 3.50
N ASP A 36 25.25 21.23 4.51
CA ASP A 36 26.47 20.42 4.43
C ASP A 36 26.26 18.92 4.73
N GLU A 37 24.99 18.51 5.03
CA GLU A 37 24.68 17.12 5.32
C GLU A 37 24.65 16.28 4.03
N ASP A 38 25.35 15.13 4.06
CA ASP A 38 25.33 14.16 2.97
C ASP A 38 23.95 13.46 2.88
N GLU A 39 23.50 13.18 1.66
CA GLU A 39 22.22 12.54 1.39
C GLU A 39 22.10 11.15 2.04
N THR A 40 23.20 10.45 2.21
CA THR A 40 23.25 9.13 2.87
C THR A 40 22.92 9.26 4.35
N VAL A 41 23.39 10.33 5.02
CA VAL A 41 23.10 10.62 6.43
C VAL A 41 21.62 10.97 6.60
N ILE A 42 21.09 11.82 5.73
CA ILE A 42 19.69 12.22 5.73
C ILE A 42 18.79 10.99 5.54
N LEU A 43 19.06 10.18 4.49
CA LEU A 43 18.29 8.98 4.21
C LEU A 43 18.38 7.95 5.33
N ARG A 44 19.56 7.79 5.96
CA ARG A 44 19.74 6.91 7.11
C ARG A 44 18.81 7.32 8.25
N ARG A 45 18.74 8.62 8.58
CA ARG A 45 17.84 9.15 9.62
C ARG A 45 16.38 8.85 9.33
N ILE A 46 15.94 9.01 8.08
CA ILE A 46 14.56 8.77 7.65
C ILE A 46 14.21 7.26 7.75
N VAL A 47 15.12 6.39 7.33
CA VAL A 47 14.95 4.93 7.38
C VAL A 47 15.03 4.40 8.81
N ASP A 48 15.96 4.92 9.64
CA ASP A 48 16.04 4.54 11.05
C ASP A 48 14.76 4.95 11.80
N ARG A 49 14.14 6.05 11.42
CA ARG A 49 12.84 6.46 11.97
C ARG A 49 11.74 5.46 11.58
N TYR A 50 11.68 5.01 10.31
CA TYR A 50 10.79 3.94 9.89
C TYR A 50 11.02 2.67 10.70
N ASP A 51 12.25 2.21 10.82
CA ASP A 51 12.62 1.01 11.59
C ASP A 51 12.21 1.11 13.07
N ALA A 52 12.34 2.30 13.67
CA ALA A 52 11.93 2.56 15.05
C ALA A 52 10.41 2.50 15.21
N GLU A 53 9.66 3.14 14.31
CA GLU A 53 8.20 3.18 14.37
C GLU A 53 7.57 1.80 14.11
N VAL A 54 8.07 1.06 13.12
CA VAL A 54 7.65 -0.33 12.87
C VAL A 54 7.80 -1.20 14.13
N ARG A 55 8.91 -1.04 14.87
CA ARG A 55 9.09 -1.74 16.15
C ARG A 55 8.16 -1.23 17.24
N ARG A 56 8.03 0.08 17.39
CA ARG A 56 7.16 0.72 18.38
C ARG A 56 5.70 0.27 18.22
N LEU A 57 5.25 0.12 16.98
CA LEU A 57 3.91 -0.36 16.63
C LEU A 57 3.74 -1.89 16.80
N GLY A 58 4.80 -2.63 17.12
CA GLY A 58 4.74 -4.08 17.29
C GLY A 58 4.55 -4.87 15.98
N ILE A 59 4.76 -4.22 14.82
CA ILE A 59 4.58 -4.83 13.50
C ILE A 59 5.36 -6.15 13.33
N PRO A 60 6.64 -6.28 13.79
CA PRO A 60 7.38 -7.54 13.62
C PRO A 60 6.69 -8.74 14.28
N LYS A 61 6.15 -8.55 15.49
CA LYS A 61 5.42 -9.61 16.20
C LYS A 61 4.09 -9.94 15.51
N ALA A 62 3.35 -8.92 15.09
CA ALA A 62 2.06 -9.09 14.45
C ALA A 62 2.18 -9.74 13.06
N ALA A 63 3.15 -9.33 12.25
CA ALA A 63 3.43 -9.94 10.94
C ALA A 63 3.88 -11.41 11.10
N ALA A 64 4.80 -11.69 12.04
CA ALA A 64 5.26 -13.06 12.29
C ALA A 64 4.11 -13.99 12.74
N ALA A 65 3.14 -13.50 13.53
CA ALA A 65 1.95 -14.26 13.91
C ALA A 65 1.07 -14.67 12.71
N ARG A 66 1.22 -13.95 11.56
CA ARG A 66 0.55 -14.24 10.29
C ARG A 66 1.43 -15.02 9.30
N GLY A 67 2.66 -15.39 9.71
CA GLY A 67 3.63 -16.01 8.81
C GLY A 67 4.21 -15.04 7.76
N GLU A 68 4.12 -13.74 7.99
CA GLU A 68 4.54 -12.70 7.06
C GLU A 68 5.83 -12.01 7.54
N SER A 69 6.60 -11.46 6.59
CA SER A 69 7.70 -10.55 6.92
C SER A 69 7.17 -9.13 7.16
N VAL A 70 7.94 -8.32 7.88
CA VAL A 70 7.66 -6.88 8.01
C VAL A 70 7.62 -6.20 6.64
N TYR A 71 8.47 -6.63 5.71
CA TYR A 71 8.49 -6.08 4.36
C TYR A 71 7.20 -6.40 3.59
N THR A 72 6.70 -7.64 3.69
CA THR A 72 5.40 -8.04 3.12
C THR A 72 4.25 -7.21 3.69
N ALA A 73 4.23 -7.03 5.02
CA ALA A 73 3.24 -6.17 5.67
C ALA A 73 3.35 -4.71 5.20
N THR A 74 4.56 -4.21 4.94
CA THR A 74 4.78 -2.85 4.41
C THR A 74 4.26 -2.72 2.97
N ILE A 75 4.44 -3.74 2.12
CA ILE A 75 3.83 -3.75 0.79
C ILE A 75 2.30 -3.65 0.92
N ALA A 76 1.67 -4.51 1.70
CA ALA A 76 0.22 -4.46 1.92
C ALA A 76 -0.23 -3.10 2.48
N ALA A 77 0.50 -2.55 3.46
CA ALA A 77 0.23 -1.23 4.03
C ALA A 77 0.29 -0.11 2.98
N SER A 78 1.22 -0.18 2.03
CA SER A 78 1.34 0.81 0.95
C SER A 78 0.16 0.76 -0.01
N LEU A 79 -0.39 -0.43 -0.28
CA LEU A 79 -1.62 -0.60 -1.06
C LEU A 79 -2.83 0.00 -0.31
N ILE A 80 -2.98 -0.35 0.98
CA ILE A 80 -4.04 0.21 1.84
C ILE A 80 -3.94 1.74 1.92
N GLN A 81 -2.71 2.28 2.01
CA GLN A 81 -2.47 3.73 2.05
C GLN A 81 -2.92 4.43 0.77
N GLY A 82 -2.77 3.77 -0.37
CA GLY A 82 -3.17 4.30 -1.68
C GLY A 82 -4.68 4.29 -1.92
N GLU A 83 -5.40 3.40 -1.24
CA GLU A 83 -6.83 3.18 -1.44
C GLU A 83 -7.71 3.88 -0.40
N ALA A 84 -7.24 3.97 0.85
CA ALA A 84 -8.08 4.44 1.95
C ALA A 84 -8.27 5.97 1.92
N GLY A 85 -9.50 6.42 1.71
CA GLY A 85 -9.90 7.81 1.90
C GLY A 85 -10.05 8.21 3.37
N VAL A 86 -10.47 7.26 4.22
CA VAL A 86 -10.67 7.44 5.66
C VAL A 86 -10.03 6.29 6.45
N ASP A 87 -9.62 6.58 7.69
CA ASP A 87 -8.91 5.60 8.53
C ASP A 87 -9.80 4.40 8.93
N SER A 88 -11.11 4.60 9.06
CA SER A 88 -12.07 3.53 9.39
C SER A 88 -12.13 2.42 8.34
N ASP A 89 -11.84 2.73 7.08
CA ASP A 89 -11.89 1.78 5.98
C ASP A 89 -10.62 0.92 5.84
N ARG A 90 -9.50 1.36 6.42
CA ARG A 90 -8.21 0.65 6.28
C ARG A 90 -8.26 -0.82 6.70
N PRO A 91 -8.85 -1.21 7.85
CA PRO A 91 -8.97 -2.62 8.21
C PRO A 91 -9.87 -3.42 7.26
N LEU A 92 -10.90 -2.78 6.68
CA LEU A 92 -11.82 -3.39 5.71
C LEU A 92 -11.15 -3.58 4.34
N ILE A 93 -10.40 -2.58 3.86
CA ILE A 93 -9.58 -2.68 2.64
C ILE A 93 -8.51 -3.76 2.82
N SER A 94 -7.86 -3.82 3.99
CA SER A 94 -6.92 -4.89 4.33
C SER A 94 -7.56 -6.27 4.25
N ALA A 95 -8.80 -6.42 4.75
CA ALA A 95 -9.56 -7.67 4.64
C ALA A 95 -9.83 -8.04 3.18
N VAL A 96 -10.19 -7.08 2.32
CA VAL A 96 -10.39 -7.33 0.88
C VAL A 96 -9.10 -7.81 0.24
N ILE A 97 -7.95 -7.18 0.52
CA ILE A 97 -6.64 -7.61 0.01
C ILE A 97 -6.34 -9.04 0.48
N ALA A 98 -6.46 -9.31 1.77
CA ALA A 98 -6.20 -10.64 2.34
C ALA A 98 -7.12 -11.72 1.74
N ASN A 99 -8.43 -11.45 1.61
CA ASN A 99 -9.40 -12.37 1.05
C ASN A 99 -9.16 -12.67 -0.44
N ARG A 100 -8.77 -11.64 -1.22
CA ARG A 100 -8.39 -11.83 -2.63
C ARG A 100 -7.12 -12.65 -2.77
N LEU A 101 -6.09 -12.37 -1.96
CA LEU A 101 -4.86 -13.17 -1.95
C LEU A 101 -5.13 -14.64 -1.60
N ALA A 102 -5.94 -14.90 -0.56
CA ALA A 102 -6.32 -16.24 -0.14
C ALA A 102 -7.10 -17.04 -1.20
N GLN A 103 -7.81 -16.34 -2.12
CA GLN A 103 -8.59 -16.94 -3.20
C GLN A 103 -7.89 -16.87 -4.56
N ASP A 104 -6.62 -16.52 -4.59
CA ASP A 104 -5.84 -16.36 -5.83
C ASP A 104 -6.50 -15.39 -6.84
N MET A 105 -7.13 -14.34 -6.33
CA MET A 105 -7.76 -13.28 -7.12
C MET A 105 -6.76 -12.15 -7.40
N PRO A 106 -6.81 -11.50 -8.58
CA PRO A 106 -6.05 -10.28 -8.83
C PRO A 106 -6.52 -9.16 -7.91
N LEU A 107 -5.58 -8.33 -7.41
CA LEU A 107 -5.92 -7.27 -6.46
C LEU A 107 -6.67 -6.10 -7.09
N GLN A 108 -6.40 -5.76 -8.35
CA GLN A 108 -7.08 -4.72 -9.12
C GLN A 108 -7.08 -3.35 -8.40
N ILE A 109 -5.89 -2.91 -8.03
CA ILE A 109 -5.65 -1.67 -7.29
C ILE A 109 -5.09 -0.61 -8.24
N ASP A 110 -5.82 0.48 -8.45
CA ASP A 110 -5.48 1.56 -9.38
C ASP A 110 -4.16 2.26 -9.00
N ALA A 111 -3.91 2.44 -7.71
CA ALA A 111 -2.67 3.05 -7.22
C ALA A 111 -1.40 2.33 -7.72
N THR A 112 -1.48 1.03 -7.99
CA THR A 112 -0.35 0.25 -8.51
C THR A 112 -0.03 0.58 -9.97
N LEU A 113 -1.05 0.91 -10.77
CA LEU A 113 -0.88 1.37 -12.16
C LEU A 113 -0.30 2.78 -12.20
N LEU A 114 -0.79 3.68 -11.33
CA LEU A 114 -0.27 5.04 -11.21
C LEU A 114 1.21 5.03 -10.80
N PHE A 115 1.57 4.19 -9.83
CA PHE A 115 2.97 3.99 -9.43
C PHE A 115 3.85 3.51 -10.59
N ALA A 116 3.39 2.48 -11.33
CA ALA A 116 4.12 1.94 -12.48
C ALA A 116 4.27 2.95 -13.63
N ARG A 117 3.31 3.86 -13.79
CA ARG A 117 3.35 4.92 -14.78
C ARG A 117 4.22 6.11 -14.35
N GLY A 118 4.30 6.36 -13.04
CA GLY A 118 5.10 7.43 -12.44
C GLY A 118 4.42 8.81 -12.42
N ASP A 119 3.13 8.86 -12.65
CA ASP A 119 2.30 10.08 -12.53
C ASP A 119 0.93 9.79 -11.89
N ARG A 120 0.16 10.85 -11.60
CA ARG A 120 -1.16 10.78 -10.94
C ARG A 120 -2.33 11.20 -11.85
N GLY A 121 -2.12 11.26 -13.15
CA GLY A 121 -3.20 11.54 -14.09
C GLY A 121 -4.25 10.42 -14.18
N PRO A 122 -5.41 10.66 -14.83
CA PRO A 122 -6.43 9.64 -15.00
C PRO A 122 -5.87 8.39 -15.66
N LEU A 123 -6.33 7.22 -15.22
CA LEU A 123 -5.98 5.95 -15.86
C LEU A 123 -6.70 5.79 -17.19
N THR A 124 -6.00 5.19 -18.15
CA THR A 124 -6.50 4.92 -19.51
C THR A 124 -6.54 3.41 -19.77
N ASP A 125 -7.27 2.97 -20.80
CA ASP A 125 -7.28 1.57 -21.23
C ASP A 125 -5.87 1.00 -21.48
N ALA A 126 -4.96 1.86 -21.97
CA ALA A 126 -3.57 1.48 -22.18
C ALA A 126 -2.84 1.17 -20.86
N ASP A 127 -3.16 1.84 -19.75
CA ASP A 127 -2.58 1.56 -18.44
C ASP A 127 -3.06 0.20 -17.91
N PHE A 128 -4.36 -0.12 -18.04
CA PHE A 128 -4.89 -1.43 -17.70
C PHE A 128 -4.35 -2.56 -18.59
N ALA A 129 -4.05 -2.27 -19.86
CA ALA A 129 -3.49 -3.24 -20.78
C ALA A 129 -1.99 -3.47 -20.62
N ARG A 130 -1.24 -2.51 -20.06
CA ARG A 130 0.22 -2.54 -19.94
C ARG A 130 0.70 -3.76 -19.12
N PRO A 131 1.61 -4.59 -19.65
CA PRO A 131 2.21 -5.67 -18.88
C PRO A 131 3.19 -5.10 -17.84
N GLY A 132 3.33 -5.80 -16.72
CA GLY A 132 4.33 -5.43 -15.70
C GLY A 132 3.98 -5.97 -14.32
N PRO A 133 4.98 -6.09 -13.44
CA PRO A 133 4.81 -6.72 -12.13
C PRO A 133 3.98 -5.87 -11.15
N TYR A 134 3.73 -4.61 -11.45
CA TYR A 134 2.85 -3.73 -10.68
C TYR A 134 1.43 -3.65 -11.24
N ASN A 135 1.13 -4.29 -12.38
CA ASN A 135 -0.23 -4.31 -12.88
C ASN A 135 -1.05 -5.39 -12.17
N THR A 136 -1.65 -5.04 -11.05
CA THR A 136 -2.47 -5.92 -10.23
C THR A 136 -3.82 -6.32 -10.86
N TYR A 137 -4.12 -5.84 -12.07
CA TYR A 137 -5.20 -6.33 -12.93
C TYR A 137 -4.79 -7.55 -13.77
N LYS A 138 -3.48 -7.71 -14.03
CA LYS A 138 -2.91 -8.76 -14.88
C LYS A 138 -2.16 -9.82 -14.08
N VAL A 139 -1.51 -9.41 -12.99
CA VAL A 139 -0.75 -10.31 -12.12
C VAL A 139 -1.44 -10.48 -10.78
N LYS A 140 -1.34 -11.67 -10.21
CA LYS A 140 -1.87 -12.01 -8.89
C LYS A 140 -0.79 -11.81 -7.83
N GLY A 141 -1.20 -11.67 -6.58
CA GLY A 141 -0.28 -11.45 -5.48
C GLY A 141 -0.02 -9.98 -5.19
N LEU A 142 0.87 -9.74 -4.23
CA LEU A 142 1.34 -8.40 -3.88
C LEU A 142 2.33 -7.87 -4.93
N THR A 143 2.49 -6.56 -4.98
CA THR A 143 3.51 -5.90 -5.79
C THR A 143 4.92 -6.28 -5.30
N PRO A 144 5.97 -6.19 -6.17
CA PRO A 144 7.35 -6.54 -5.79
C PRO A 144 7.92 -5.67 -4.66
N THR A 145 7.49 -4.42 -4.58
CA THR A 145 7.88 -3.46 -3.56
C THR A 145 6.67 -2.68 -3.07
N PRO A 146 6.76 -1.97 -1.94
CA PRO A 146 5.78 -0.93 -1.62
C PRO A 146 5.68 0.08 -2.77
N ILE A 147 4.53 0.74 -2.88
CA ILE A 147 4.25 1.74 -3.94
C ILE A 147 4.20 3.17 -3.41
N MET A 148 4.27 3.35 -2.11
CA MET A 148 4.32 4.67 -1.45
C MET A 148 4.75 4.56 0.01
N THR A 149 5.08 5.70 0.61
CA THR A 149 5.33 5.84 2.05
C THR A 149 4.09 5.45 2.86
N VAL A 150 4.31 4.68 3.92
CA VAL A 150 3.27 4.16 4.80
C VAL A 150 3.11 4.99 6.07
N THR A 151 1.94 4.90 6.70
CA THR A 151 1.62 5.51 7.99
C THR A 151 1.27 4.44 9.03
N ALA A 152 1.25 4.81 10.32
CA ALA A 152 0.89 3.90 11.40
C ALA A 152 -0.50 3.24 11.21
N PRO A 153 -1.58 3.97 10.83
CA PRO A 153 -2.87 3.35 10.58
C PRO A 153 -2.82 2.27 9.49
N SER A 154 -2.10 2.51 8.38
CA SER A 154 -1.99 1.53 7.30
C SER A 154 -1.16 0.30 7.69
N LEU A 155 -0.04 0.48 8.43
CA LEU A 155 0.74 -0.65 8.95
C LEU A 155 -0.07 -1.50 9.92
N ASN A 156 -0.79 -0.88 10.85
CA ASN A 156 -1.66 -1.59 11.78
C ASN A 156 -2.74 -2.37 11.05
N ALA A 157 -3.40 -1.76 10.07
CA ALA A 157 -4.41 -2.42 9.26
C ALA A 157 -3.85 -3.61 8.46
N ALA A 158 -2.64 -3.48 7.92
CA ALA A 158 -2.00 -4.56 7.16
C ALA A 158 -1.78 -5.83 7.98
N VAL A 159 -1.43 -5.69 9.28
CA VAL A 159 -1.19 -6.84 10.17
C VAL A 159 -2.41 -7.26 10.99
N ALA A 160 -3.49 -6.47 10.96
CA ALA A 160 -4.75 -6.72 11.66
C ALA A 160 -5.95 -6.40 10.74
N PRO A 161 -6.13 -7.14 9.63
CA PRO A 161 -7.31 -6.98 8.79
C PRO A 161 -8.58 -7.28 9.58
N ALA A 162 -9.68 -6.64 9.23
CA ALA A 162 -11.00 -6.95 9.79
C ALA A 162 -11.39 -8.40 9.45
N ASP A 163 -12.05 -9.09 10.38
CA ASP A 163 -12.58 -10.43 10.14
C ASP A 163 -13.94 -10.34 9.43
N VAL A 164 -13.91 -10.10 8.13
CA VAL A 164 -15.08 -9.93 7.27
C VAL A 164 -14.86 -10.61 5.92
N PRO A 165 -15.90 -11.10 5.24
CA PRO A 165 -15.76 -11.85 3.98
C PRO A 165 -15.71 -10.95 2.74
N TYR A 166 -15.48 -9.65 2.86
CA TYR A 166 -15.50 -8.72 1.73
C TYR A 166 -14.38 -9.01 0.72
N ARG A 167 -14.70 -8.86 -0.56
CA ARG A 167 -13.79 -9.03 -1.71
C ARG A 167 -13.82 -7.86 -2.67
N TYR A 168 -14.76 -6.95 -2.49
CA TYR A 168 -14.98 -5.80 -3.35
C TYR A 168 -15.28 -4.57 -2.50
N TYR A 169 -14.90 -3.41 -3.02
CA TYR A 169 -15.30 -2.11 -2.49
C TYR A 169 -15.44 -1.10 -3.64
N VAL A 170 -16.14 -0.02 -3.39
CA VAL A 170 -16.29 1.11 -4.28
C VAL A 170 -16.42 2.38 -3.46
N LEU A 171 -15.90 3.51 -3.95
CA LEU A 171 -16.07 4.82 -3.32
C LEU A 171 -17.58 5.10 -3.16
N TRP A 172 -17.98 5.52 -1.95
CA TRP A 172 -19.39 5.61 -1.58
C TRP A 172 -19.88 7.02 -1.31
N ASP A 173 -19.02 7.93 -0.88
CA ASP A 173 -19.34 9.31 -0.59
C ASP A 173 -18.16 10.26 -0.84
N GLU A 174 -18.46 11.56 -0.80
CA GLU A 174 -17.46 12.63 -0.98
C GLU A 174 -16.47 12.73 0.19
N GLN A 175 -16.75 12.10 1.33
CA GLN A 175 -15.87 12.03 2.49
C GLN A 175 -14.78 10.96 2.32
N GLY A 176 -14.88 10.11 1.29
CA GLY A 176 -13.91 9.08 0.97
C GLY A 176 -14.18 7.72 1.61
N HIS A 177 -15.40 7.49 2.13
CA HIS A 177 -15.79 6.17 2.60
C HIS A 177 -16.06 5.23 1.43
N HIS A 178 -15.83 3.93 1.67
CA HIS A 178 -16.12 2.88 0.71
C HIS A 178 -17.33 2.04 1.15
N LYS A 179 -18.05 1.52 0.17
CA LYS A 179 -19.05 0.48 0.37
C LYS A 179 -18.49 -0.86 -0.04
N PHE A 180 -18.52 -1.80 0.87
CA PHE A 180 -17.95 -3.13 0.73
C PHE A 180 -18.98 -4.16 0.28
N ALA A 181 -18.53 -5.22 -0.40
CA ALA A 181 -19.39 -6.30 -0.88
C ALA A 181 -18.65 -7.65 -0.84
N VAL A 182 -19.43 -8.72 -0.67
CA VAL A 182 -18.94 -10.11 -0.68
C VAL A 182 -18.97 -10.66 -2.10
N THR A 183 -20.04 -10.37 -2.85
CA THR A 183 -20.25 -10.89 -4.20
C THR A 183 -20.02 -9.82 -5.27
N TYR A 184 -19.67 -10.26 -6.47
CA TYR A 184 -19.53 -9.35 -7.61
C TYR A 184 -20.87 -8.69 -8.00
N ALA A 185 -21.99 -9.41 -7.83
CA ALA A 185 -23.33 -8.86 -8.08
C ALA A 185 -23.66 -7.69 -7.12
N GLU A 186 -23.37 -7.84 -5.84
CA GLU A 186 -23.51 -6.76 -4.85
C GLU A 186 -22.61 -5.57 -5.19
N HIS A 187 -21.36 -5.85 -5.61
CA HIS A 187 -20.43 -4.80 -6.03
C HIS A 187 -20.97 -4.01 -7.22
N LEU A 188 -21.47 -4.68 -8.25
CA LEU A 188 -22.06 -4.01 -9.41
C LEU A 188 -23.29 -3.15 -9.03
N ALA A 189 -24.12 -3.62 -8.10
CA ALA A 189 -25.23 -2.85 -7.58
C ALA A 189 -24.75 -1.59 -6.83
N ASN A 190 -23.68 -1.72 -6.01
CA ASN A 190 -23.06 -0.59 -5.31
C ASN A 190 -22.44 0.43 -6.30
N VAL A 191 -21.75 -0.04 -7.35
CA VAL A 191 -21.20 0.83 -8.41
C VAL A 191 -22.31 1.59 -9.14
N ALA A 192 -23.40 0.90 -9.51
CA ALA A 192 -24.54 1.53 -10.18
C ALA A 192 -25.22 2.59 -9.28
N ASP A 193 -25.28 2.34 -7.98
CA ASP A 193 -25.81 3.30 -7.02
C ASP A 193 -24.88 4.52 -6.84
N ALA A 194 -23.59 4.31 -6.68
CA ALA A 194 -22.60 5.39 -6.57
C ALA A 194 -22.61 6.31 -7.81
N ARG A 195 -22.74 5.72 -9.01
CA ARG A 195 -22.91 6.49 -10.27
C ARG A 195 -24.19 7.31 -10.30
N ARG A 196 -25.33 6.75 -9.88
CA ARG A 196 -26.62 7.52 -9.83
C ARG A 196 -26.52 8.70 -8.86
N ARG A 197 -25.70 8.61 -7.85
CA ARG A 197 -25.45 9.66 -6.85
C ARG A 197 -24.36 10.65 -7.27
N GLY A 198 -23.71 10.45 -8.42
CA GLY A 198 -22.65 11.32 -8.93
C GLY A 198 -21.32 11.22 -8.15
N ILE A 199 -21.07 10.10 -7.46
CA ILE A 199 -19.83 9.85 -6.73
C ILE A 199 -18.74 9.30 -7.65
N LEU A 200 -19.14 8.59 -8.73
CA LEU A 200 -18.26 8.02 -9.77
C LEU A 200 -18.53 8.65 -11.12
#